data_378007523fc1c4726737238eb70eae3c
#
_entry.id   378007523fc1c4726737238eb70eae3c
#
_cell.length_a   1.000
_cell.length_b   1.000
_cell.length_c   1.000
_cell.angle_alpha   90.00
_cell.angle_beta   90.00
_cell.angle_gamma   90.00
#
_symmetry.space_group_name_H-M   'P 1'
#
loop_
_entity.id
_entity.type
_entity.pdbx_description
1 polymer ?
#
loop_
_entity_poly.entity_id
_entity_poly.type
_entity_poly.pdbx_seq_one_letter_code
_entity_poly.pdbx_strand_id
1 'polypeptide(L)'
;MTEQLQNINKILIIQFKPYGDVLLTTSYLKALREKFPKAQIDFLVFESYDHILDENPYLSNVVVLPKKRKLGYIIERVKLFYKINKRNYDLIIDQQNNTGSVEVLLFSGARYRLGWYNGKGRFLYNIKANRGPSRYSASKKFDILKPLGIEDQPYKLHYHVSEESRQYIDDWLQQKNLSTERIICISPGSPVASKKWDLKNYALLADLILQKTNFAVVLLWGPREYEDVRTVLRYMKKQPVLAPPTNFNQAAAFLERCALLICNDGGLNHLSVATETPALAIFGKTTTRNWSPQGEFPGHYHIVNPE
;
A
#
# COMPACT_ATOMS: atom_id res chain seq x y z
N MET A 1 -22.06 1.88 -25.79
CA MET A 1 -22.48 0.47 -25.96
C MET A 1 -21.38 -0.39 -25.36
N THR A 2 -21.59 -0.91 -24.17
CA THR A 2 -20.73 -1.91 -23.54
C THR A 2 -20.93 -3.21 -24.32
N GLU A 3 -20.00 -3.57 -25.23
CA GLU A 3 -19.89 -4.97 -25.62
C GLU A 3 -19.90 -5.80 -24.35
N GLN A 4 -20.87 -6.69 -24.21
CA GLN A 4 -20.88 -7.59 -23.06
C GLN A 4 -19.58 -8.37 -23.08
N LEU A 5 -18.74 -8.11 -22.07
CA LEU A 5 -17.51 -8.85 -21.86
C LEU A 5 -17.87 -10.32 -21.66
N GLN A 6 -17.64 -11.14 -22.70
CA GLN A 6 -18.03 -12.55 -22.70
C GLN A 6 -16.81 -13.42 -22.41
N ASN A 7 -17.03 -14.47 -21.63
CA ASN A 7 -16.05 -15.53 -21.37
C ASN A 7 -14.72 -15.05 -20.77
N ILE A 8 -14.78 -14.20 -19.74
CA ILE A 8 -13.59 -13.82 -18.97
C ILE A 8 -13.33 -14.86 -17.89
N ASN A 9 -12.34 -15.71 -18.10
CA ASN A 9 -11.92 -16.77 -17.19
C ASN A 9 -10.56 -16.48 -16.54
N LYS A 10 -9.72 -15.62 -17.16
CA LYS A 10 -8.40 -15.30 -16.66
C LYS A 10 -8.13 -13.80 -16.72
N ILE A 11 -7.85 -13.21 -15.58
CA ILE A 11 -7.62 -11.78 -15.43
C ILE A 11 -6.21 -11.55 -14.88
N LEU A 12 -5.45 -10.61 -15.46
CA LEU A 12 -4.18 -10.14 -14.93
C LEU A 12 -4.28 -8.67 -14.52
N ILE A 13 -3.96 -8.37 -13.28
CA ILE A 13 -3.79 -6.99 -12.78
C ILE A 13 -2.31 -6.65 -12.77
N ILE A 14 -1.93 -5.46 -13.26
CA ILE A 14 -0.53 -5.01 -13.29
C ILE A 14 -0.35 -3.79 -12.39
N GLN A 15 0.50 -3.92 -11.36
CA GLN A 15 0.89 -2.80 -10.48
C GLN A 15 2.32 -2.98 -9.98
N PHE A 16 3.24 -2.15 -10.47
CA PHE A 16 4.68 -2.22 -10.15
C PHE A 16 5.15 -1.21 -9.11
N LYS A 17 4.32 -0.25 -8.73
CA LYS A 17 4.69 0.80 -7.77
C LYS A 17 4.86 0.24 -6.36
N PRO A 18 5.60 0.99 -5.48
CA PRO A 18 5.95 0.48 -4.16
C PRO A 18 4.75 0.25 -3.24
N TYR A 19 5.04 -0.34 -2.09
CA TYR A 19 4.15 -0.79 -1.02
C TYR A 19 2.76 -0.15 -0.96
N GLY A 20 2.70 1.18 -0.81
CA GLY A 20 1.43 1.90 -0.68
C GLY A 20 0.51 1.74 -1.90
N ASP A 21 1.05 1.85 -3.11
CA ASP A 21 0.23 1.70 -4.34
C ASP A 21 -0.28 0.28 -4.54
N VAL A 22 0.52 -0.75 -4.18
CA VAL A 22 0.09 -2.15 -4.22
C VAL A 22 -1.01 -2.36 -3.19
N LEU A 23 -0.80 -1.93 -1.94
CA LEU A 23 -1.78 -2.01 -0.87
C LEU A 23 -3.09 -1.29 -1.24
N LEU A 24 -3.02 -0.06 -1.75
CA LEU A 24 -4.19 0.69 -2.21
C LEU A 24 -4.94 0.01 -3.35
N THR A 25 -4.27 -0.81 -4.16
CA THR A 25 -4.91 -1.57 -5.24
C THR A 25 -5.75 -2.73 -4.71
N THR A 26 -5.51 -3.18 -3.47
CA THR A 26 -6.33 -4.24 -2.86
C THR A 26 -7.78 -3.80 -2.58
N SER A 27 -8.04 -2.49 -2.55
CA SER A 27 -9.36 -1.90 -2.28
C SER A 27 -10.48 -2.48 -3.15
N TYR A 28 -10.20 -2.73 -4.42
CA TYR A 28 -11.22 -3.20 -5.38
C TYR A 28 -11.20 -4.70 -5.66
N LEU A 29 -10.25 -5.46 -5.10
CA LEU A 29 -10.10 -6.88 -5.44
C LEU A 29 -11.34 -7.71 -5.10
N LYS A 30 -12.01 -7.39 -3.98
CA LYS A 30 -13.28 -8.01 -3.61
C LYS A 30 -14.35 -7.79 -4.69
N ALA A 31 -14.56 -6.54 -5.11
CA ALA A 31 -15.51 -6.18 -6.13
C ALA A 31 -15.23 -6.86 -7.48
N LEU A 32 -13.94 -6.96 -7.84
CA LEU A 32 -13.53 -7.67 -9.05
C LEU A 32 -13.82 -9.17 -8.94
N ARG A 33 -13.56 -9.79 -7.79
CA ARG A 33 -13.87 -11.20 -7.52
C ARG A 33 -15.37 -11.48 -7.54
N GLU A 34 -16.19 -10.61 -6.98
CA GLU A 34 -17.65 -10.72 -7.00
C GLU A 34 -18.21 -10.63 -8.44
N LYS A 35 -17.64 -9.75 -9.26
CA LYS A 35 -18.01 -9.65 -10.69
C LYS A 35 -17.61 -10.87 -11.51
N PHE A 36 -16.46 -11.46 -11.20
CA PHE A 36 -15.89 -12.61 -11.90
C PHE A 36 -15.60 -13.77 -10.94
N PRO A 37 -16.64 -14.40 -10.35
CA PRO A 37 -16.46 -15.32 -9.22
C PRO A 37 -15.67 -16.59 -9.56
N LYS A 38 -15.71 -17.02 -10.83
CA LYS A 38 -15.01 -18.22 -11.31
C LYS A 38 -13.69 -17.92 -12.03
N ALA A 39 -13.36 -16.64 -12.27
CA ALA A 39 -12.15 -16.29 -12.99
C ALA A 39 -10.89 -16.54 -12.15
N GLN A 40 -9.83 -16.97 -12.80
CA GLN A 40 -8.49 -16.88 -12.26
C GLN A 40 -8.08 -15.41 -12.28
N ILE A 41 -7.84 -14.80 -11.10
CA ILE A 41 -7.39 -13.43 -10.97
C ILE A 41 -5.96 -13.44 -10.46
N ASP A 42 -5.02 -13.07 -11.33
CA ASP A 42 -3.60 -13.00 -11.02
C ASP A 42 -3.16 -11.53 -10.89
N PHE A 43 -2.19 -11.29 -10.03
CA PHE A 43 -1.63 -9.95 -9.82
C PHE A 43 -0.13 -9.94 -10.12
N LEU A 44 0.29 -9.10 -11.06
CA LEU A 44 1.69 -8.93 -11.46
C LEU A 44 2.33 -7.77 -10.70
N VAL A 45 3.38 -8.07 -9.95
CA VAL A 45 4.07 -7.16 -9.04
C VAL A 45 5.58 -7.38 -9.08
N PHE A 46 6.39 -6.41 -8.63
CA PHE A 46 7.82 -6.63 -8.37
C PHE A 46 8.07 -7.44 -7.10
N GLU A 47 9.13 -8.27 -7.13
CA GLU A 47 9.60 -9.15 -6.05
C GLU A 47 9.67 -8.48 -4.66
N SER A 48 9.96 -7.19 -4.59
CA SER A 48 10.04 -6.49 -3.30
C SER A 48 8.68 -6.15 -2.67
N TYR A 49 7.57 -6.35 -3.38
CA TYR A 49 6.23 -5.90 -2.97
C TYR A 49 5.18 -7.01 -3.04
N ASP A 50 5.58 -8.22 -3.42
CA ASP A 50 4.71 -9.39 -3.56
C ASP A 50 4.07 -9.79 -2.23
N HIS A 51 4.83 -9.71 -1.13
CA HIS A 51 4.35 -10.02 0.22
C HIS A 51 3.17 -9.13 0.71
N ILE A 52 2.89 -8.00 0.03
CA ILE A 52 1.67 -7.19 0.29
C ILE A 52 0.40 -7.97 -0.07
N LEU A 53 0.54 -8.94 -0.97
CA LEU A 53 -0.56 -9.71 -1.54
C LEU A 53 -0.65 -11.13 -0.96
N ASP A 54 0.18 -11.46 0.02
CA ASP A 54 0.17 -12.77 0.68
C ASP A 54 -1.22 -13.06 1.25
N GLU A 55 -1.66 -14.30 1.07
CA GLU A 55 -2.95 -14.82 1.54
C GLU A 55 -4.16 -13.94 1.20
N ASN A 56 -4.08 -13.15 0.11
CA ASN A 56 -5.22 -12.36 -0.34
C ASN A 56 -6.32 -13.27 -0.92
N PRO A 57 -7.52 -13.35 -0.30
CA PRO A 57 -8.56 -14.33 -0.66
C PRO A 57 -9.20 -14.06 -2.03
N TYR A 58 -8.96 -12.89 -2.59
CA TYR A 58 -9.56 -12.47 -3.87
C TYR A 58 -8.66 -12.76 -5.07
N LEU A 59 -7.38 -13.10 -4.81
CA LEU A 59 -6.41 -13.46 -5.85
C LEU A 59 -6.27 -14.97 -5.99
N SER A 60 -5.99 -15.41 -7.22
CA SER A 60 -5.65 -16.81 -7.50
C SER A 60 -4.15 -17.04 -7.43
N ASN A 61 -3.34 -16.09 -7.92
CA ASN A 61 -1.89 -16.15 -7.86
C ASN A 61 -1.28 -14.75 -7.86
N VAL A 62 -0.07 -14.66 -7.28
CA VAL A 62 0.82 -13.52 -7.44
C VAL A 62 1.91 -13.88 -8.45
N VAL A 63 2.04 -13.06 -9.49
CA VAL A 63 3.07 -13.21 -10.53
C VAL A 63 4.18 -12.22 -10.20
N VAL A 64 5.33 -12.72 -9.84
CA VAL A 64 6.45 -11.91 -9.39
C VAL A 64 7.42 -11.64 -10.53
N LEU A 65 7.77 -10.36 -10.74
CA LEU A 65 8.86 -9.95 -11.61
C LEU A 65 10.11 -9.70 -10.75
N PRO A 66 11.17 -10.53 -10.91
CA PRO A 66 12.39 -10.38 -10.14
C PRO A 66 13.08 -9.05 -10.38
N LYS A 67 13.60 -8.43 -9.33
CA LYS A 67 14.32 -7.16 -9.38
C LYS A 67 15.80 -7.39 -9.69
N LYS A 68 16.13 -7.67 -10.95
CA LYS A 68 17.52 -7.81 -11.44
C LYS A 68 18.03 -6.50 -12.03
N ARG A 69 19.34 -6.44 -12.30
CA ARG A 69 19.98 -5.28 -12.94
C ARG A 69 20.54 -5.67 -14.32
N LYS A 70 20.64 -4.69 -15.21
CA LYS A 70 21.27 -4.83 -16.55
C LYS A 70 20.70 -6.02 -17.34
N LEU A 71 21.57 -6.88 -17.89
CA LEU A 71 21.20 -8.03 -18.70
C LEU A 71 20.26 -9.00 -17.98
N GLY A 72 20.46 -9.21 -16.68
CA GLY A 72 19.57 -10.05 -15.88
C GLY A 72 18.12 -9.54 -15.85
N TYR A 73 17.92 -8.24 -15.84
CA TYR A 73 16.58 -7.65 -15.94
C TYR A 73 15.90 -7.95 -17.28
N ILE A 74 16.66 -7.86 -18.38
CA ILE A 74 16.13 -8.14 -19.72
C ILE A 74 15.71 -9.61 -19.82
N ILE A 75 16.56 -10.53 -19.34
CA ILE A 75 16.27 -11.97 -19.33
C ILE A 75 14.98 -12.27 -18.55
N GLU A 76 14.84 -11.72 -17.33
CA GLU A 76 13.64 -11.95 -16.53
C GLU A 76 12.38 -11.35 -17.18
N ARG A 77 12.51 -10.23 -17.88
CA ARG A 77 11.37 -9.66 -18.64
C ARG A 77 10.97 -10.55 -19.82
N VAL A 78 11.91 -11.10 -20.57
CA VAL A 78 11.62 -12.04 -21.67
C VAL A 78 10.93 -13.29 -21.13
N LYS A 79 11.44 -13.85 -20.03
CA LYS A 79 10.78 -14.98 -19.34
C LYS A 79 9.35 -14.62 -18.89
N LEU A 80 9.17 -13.41 -18.34
CA LEU A 80 7.85 -12.91 -17.94
C LEU A 80 6.90 -12.85 -19.13
N PHE A 81 7.32 -12.24 -20.25
CA PHE A 81 6.48 -12.13 -21.45
C PHE A 81 6.04 -13.50 -21.97
N TYR A 82 6.97 -14.46 -22.03
CA TYR A 82 6.66 -15.83 -22.39
C TYR A 82 5.66 -16.49 -21.43
N LYS A 83 5.86 -16.32 -20.12
CA LYS A 83 4.96 -16.83 -19.07
C LYS A 83 3.55 -16.21 -19.19
N ILE A 84 3.47 -14.90 -19.39
CA ILE A 84 2.21 -14.17 -19.54
C ILE A 84 1.48 -14.63 -20.80
N ASN A 85 2.17 -14.71 -21.94
CA ASN A 85 1.60 -15.19 -23.20
C ASN A 85 1.05 -16.61 -23.06
N LYS A 86 1.80 -17.54 -22.48
CA LYS A 86 1.35 -18.94 -22.27
C LYS A 86 0.12 -19.07 -21.35
N ARG A 87 -0.07 -18.12 -20.43
CA ARG A 87 -1.22 -18.17 -19.52
C ARG A 87 -2.54 -17.82 -20.18
N ASN A 88 -2.52 -17.21 -21.38
CA ASN A 88 -3.71 -16.84 -22.15
C ASN A 88 -4.73 -16.07 -21.31
N TYR A 89 -4.35 -14.91 -20.82
CA TYR A 89 -5.28 -14.03 -20.10
C TYR A 89 -6.33 -13.46 -21.05
N ASP A 90 -7.59 -13.47 -20.63
CA ASP A 90 -8.70 -12.87 -21.39
C ASP A 90 -8.73 -11.36 -21.20
N LEU A 91 -8.48 -10.89 -19.96
CA LEU A 91 -8.49 -9.51 -19.57
C LEU A 91 -7.19 -9.12 -18.83
N ILE A 92 -6.58 -8.01 -19.26
CA ILE A 92 -5.52 -7.35 -18.49
C ILE A 92 -6.02 -5.98 -18.01
N ILE A 93 -5.81 -5.71 -16.73
CA ILE A 93 -6.10 -4.43 -16.08
C ILE A 93 -4.77 -3.76 -15.77
N ASP A 94 -4.39 -2.75 -16.55
CA ASP A 94 -3.16 -1.99 -16.33
C ASP A 94 -3.39 -0.81 -15.38
N GLN A 95 -3.29 -1.09 -14.10
CA GLN A 95 -3.35 -0.08 -13.03
C GLN A 95 -2.06 0.76 -12.99
N GLN A 96 -0.94 0.22 -13.46
CA GLN A 96 0.39 0.84 -13.40
C GLN A 96 0.56 2.01 -14.37
N ASN A 97 0.11 1.85 -15.61
CA ASN A 97 0.18 2.88 -16.65
C ASN A 97 1.58 3.47 -16.89
N ASN A 98 2.57 2.61 -17.13
CA ASN A 98 3.92 3.03 -17.50
C ASN A 98 4.47 2.18 -18.69
N THR A 99 5.65 2.52 -19.19
CA THR A 99 6.28 1.79 -20.31
C THR A 99 6.43 0.30 -20.01
N GLY A 100 6.80 -0.06 -18.77
CA GLY A 100 7.00 -1.47 -18.39
C GLY A 100 5.71 -2.30 -18.40
N SER A 101 4.56 -1.71 -18.02
CA SER A 101 3.26 -2.40 -18.10
C SER A 101 2.75 -2.48 -19.54
N VAL A 102 3.04 -1.46 -20.35
CA VAL A 102 2.69 -1.43 -21.79
C VAL A 102 3.37 -2.57 -22.56
N GLU A 103 4.62 -2.87 -22.24
CA GLU A 103 5.33 -4.01 -22.84
C GLU A 103 4.65 -5.35 -22.49
N VAL A 104 4.16 -5.53 -21.26
CA VAL A 104 3.39 -6.73 -20.88
C VAL A 104 2.13 -6.87 -21.75
N LEU A 105 1.43 -5.76 -22.02
CA LEU A 105 0.25 -5.76 -22.88
C LEU A 105 0.57 -6.21 -24.28
N LEU A 106 1.67 -5.72 -24.86
CA LEU A 106 2.08 -6.05 -26.23
C LEU A 106 2.31 -7.55 -26.43
N PHE A 107 2.91 -8.21 -25.44
CA PHE A 107 3.28 -9.63 -25.53
C PHE A 107 2.25 -10.58 -24.94
N SER A 108 1.16 -10.07 -24.34
CA SER A 108 0.20 -10.90 -23.61
C SER A 108 -0.76 -11.71 -24.49
N GLY A 109 -1.06 -11.24 -25.69
CA GLY A 109 -2.14 -11.80 -26.52
C GLY A 109 -3.56 -11.59 -25.98
N ALA A 110 -3.74 -10.85 -24.87
CA ALA A 110 -5.03 -10.69 -24.23
C ALA A 110 -6.05 -9.99 -25.12
N ARG A 111 -7.26 -10.58 -25.18
CA ARG A 111 -8.40 -10.05 -25.96
C ARG A 111 -8.85 -8.68 -25.44
N TYR A 112 -8.97 -8.54 -24.12
CA TYR A 112 -9.40 -7.32 -23.45
C TYR A 112 -8.24 -6.68 -22.70
N ARG A 113 -7.96 -5.42 -23.02
CA ARG A 113 -6.88 -4.63 -22.43
C ARG A 113 -7.44 -3.33 -21.89
N LEU A 114 -7.63 -3.30 -20.56
CA LEU A 114 -8.20 -2.19 -19.83
C LEU A 114 -7.08 -1.30 -19.26
N GLY A 115 -7.16 -0.03 -19.52
CA GLY A 115 -6.25 0.96 -18.99
C GLY A 115 -6.81 2.37 -19.04
N TRP A 116 -5.99 3.35 -18.68
CA TRP A 116 -6.42 4.74 -18.58
C TRP A 116 -6.53 5.42 -19.94
N TYR A 117 -7.59 6.18 -20.18
CA TYR A 117 -7.84 6.91 -21.42
C TYR A 117 -6.64 7.78 -21.84
N ASN A 118 -6.04 8.52 -20.89
CA ASN A 118 -4.85 9.35 -21.09
C ASN A 118 -3.54 8.64 -20.69
N GLY A 119 -3.52 7.32 -20.73
CA GLY A 119 -2.36 6.50 -20.35
C GLY A 119 -1.29 6.42 -21.42
N LYS A 120 -0.06 6.03 -21.01
CA LYS A 120 1.05 5.78 -21.95
C LYS A 120 0.73 4.67 -22.95
N GLY A 121 -0.07 3.67 -22.53
CA GLY A 121 -0.54 2.56 -23.35
C GLY A 121 -1.85 2.80 -24.11
N ARG A 122 -2.34 4.03 -24.21
CA ARG A 122 -3.69 4.36 -24.72
C ARG A 122 -4.05 3.76 -26.09
N PHE A 123 -3.08 3.51 -26.95
CA PHE A 123 -3.30 2.89 -28.26
C PHE A 123 -3.47 1.38 -28.20
N LEU A 124 -3.01 0.74 -27.10
CA LEU A 124 -3.11 -0.71 -26.89
C LEU A 124 -4.37 -1.09 -26.10
N TYR A 125 -4.96 -0.14 -25.37
CA TYR A 125 -6.18 -0.41 -24.61
C TYR A 125 -7.38 -0.37 -25.55
N ASN A 126 -8.12 -1.47 -25.61
CA ASN A 126 -9.41 -1.53 -26.28
C ASN A 126 -10.58 -1.25 -25.32
N ILE A 127 -10.31 -1.25 -24.01
CA ILE A 127 -11.22 -0.74 -22.97
C ILE A 127 -10.51 0.39 -22.24
N LYS A 128 -11.15 1.56 -22.13
CA LYS A 128 -10.53 2.76 -21.56
C LYS A 128 -11.34 3.31 -20.41
N ALA A 129 -10.68 3.50 -19.28
CA ALA A 129 -11.26 4.13 -18.11
C ALA A 129 -10.86 5.60 -18.00
N ASN A 130 -11.79 6.43 -17.55
CA ASN A 130 -11.52 7.83 -17.19
C ASN A 130 -11.23 7.94 -15.70
N ARG A 131 -10.33 8.86 -15.34
CA ARG A 131 -10.10 9.20 -13.93
C ARG A 131 -11.24 10.07 -13.43
N GLY A 132 -11.87 9.66 -12.35
CA GLY A 132 -12.85 10.46 -11.64
C GLY A 132 -12.23 11.63 -10.87
N PRO A 133 -13.03 12.35 -10.09
CA PRO A 133 -12.59 13.48 -9.28
C PRO A 133 -11.50 13.06 -8.28
N SER A 134 -10.73 14.04 -7.81
CA SER A 134 -9.68 13.80 -6.82
C SER A 134 -10.29 13.41 -5.49
N ARG A 135 -9.92 12.23 -4.99
CA ARG A 135 -10.31 11.64 -3.70
C ARG A 135 -9.23 10.68 -3.23
N TYR A 136 -9.38 10.05 -2.10
CA TYR A 136 -8.39 9.10 -1.58
C TYR A 136 -8.00 8.06 -2.63
N SER A 137 -6.72 7.79 -2.73
CA SER A 137 -6.18 6.97 -3.83
C SER A 137 -6.73 5.54 -3.87
N ALA A 138 -7.16 4.98 -2.75
CA ALA A 138 -7.81 3.67 -2.72
C ALA A 138 -9.16 3.68 -3.45
N SER A 139 -10.03 4.67 -3.18
CA SER A 139 -11.29 4.86 -3.91
C SER A 139 -11.06 5.12 -5.39
N LYS A 140 -10.04 5.94 -5.72
CA LYS A 140 -9.70 6.21 -7.13
C LYS A 140 -9.28 4.98 -7.92
N LYS A 141 -8.82 3.92 -7.24
CA LYS A 141 -8.50 2.66 -7.91
C LYS A 141 -9.72 2.01 -8.57
N PHE A 142 -10.92 2.25 -8.04
CA PHE A 142 -12.17 1.75 -8.65
C PHE A 142 -12.46 2.38 -10.02
N ASP A 143 -11.99 3.59 -10.29
CA ASP A 143 -12.27 4.25 -11.58
C ASP A 143 -11.86 3.41 -12.78
N ILE A 144 -10.81 2.58 -12.65
CA ILE A 144 -10.38 1.71 -13.75
C ILE A 144 -11.38 0.60 -14.03
N LEU A 145 -12.22 0.22 -13.05
CA LEU A 145 -13.18 -0.87 -13.19
C LEU A 145 -14.55 -0.43 -13.71
N LYS A 146 -14.84 0.87 -13.79
CA LYS A 146 -16.14 1.39 -14.26
C LYS A 146 -16.54 0.90 -15.65
N PRO A 147 -15.62 0.77 -16.64
CA PRO A 147 -15.97 0.18 -17.92
C PRO A 147 -16.38 -1.30 -17.86
N LEU A 148 -16.07 -2.00 -16.75
CA LEU A 148 -16.52 -3.37 -16.50
C LEU A 148 -17.90 -3.43 -15.80
N GLY A 149 -18.52 -2.27 -15.54
CA GLY A 149 -19.77 -2.17 -14.77
C GLY A 149 -19.56 -2.42 -13.28
N ILE A 150 -18.38 -2.11 -12.75
CA ILE A 150 -18.07 -2.14 -11.31
C ILE A 150 -17.97 -0.70 -10.84
N GLU A 151 -18.96 -0.26 -10.07
CA GLU A 151 -19.03 1.09 -9.51
C GLU A 151 -18.33 1.17 -8.15
N ASP A 152 -18.12 2.40 -7.67
CA ASP A 152 -17.60 2.66 -6.34
C ASP A 152 -18.53 2.04 -5.28
N GLN A 153 -17.95 1.33 -4.33
CA GLN A 153 -18.68 0.67 -3.24
C GLN A 153 -17.82 0.68 -1.97
N PRO A 154 -18.41 0.44 -0.79
CA PRO A 154 -17.64 0.29 0.45
C PRO A 154 -16.56 -0.77 0.29
N TYR A 155 -15.37 -0.47 0.76
CA TYR A 155 -14.21 -1.35 0.64
C TYR A 155 -13.32 -1.31 1.88
N LYS A 156 -12.48 -2.34 2.01
CA LYS A 156 -11.37 -2.37 2.95
C LYS A 156 -10.07 -2.57 2.17
N LEU A 157 -8.97 -2.05 2.68
CA LEU A 157 -7.66 -2.48 2.22
C LEU A 157 -7.38 -3.85 2.81
N HIS A 158 -6.97 -4.79 1.97
CA HIS A 158 -6.69 -6.15 2.43
C HIS A 158 -5.18 -6.35 2.56
N TYR A 159 -4.76 -6.64 3.78
CA TYR A 159 -3.38 -6.99 4.10
C TYR A 159 -3.38 -8.13 5.12
N HIS A 160 -2.66 -9.21 4.81
CA HIS A 160 -2.54 -10.34 5.73
C HIS A 160 -1.38 -10.10 6.71
N VAL A 161 -1.68 -10.11 8.00
CA VAL A 161 -0.67 -10.10 9.05
C VAL A 161 -0.46 -11.54 9.51
N SER A 162 0.75 -12.06 9.32
CA SER A 162 1.06 -13.44 9.66
C SER A 162 1.09 -13.65 11.18
N GLU A 163 0.75 -14.86 11.61
CA GLU A 163 0.80 -15.24 13.02
C GLU A 163 2.23 -15.16 13.59
N GLU A 164 3.25 -15.48 12.77
CA GLU A 164 4.65 -15.33 13.15
C GLU A 164 4.99 -13.86 13.48
N SER A 165 4.47 -12.92 12.67
CA SER A 165 4.70 -11.48 12.92
C SER A 165 3.96 -10.99 14.16
N ARG A 166 2.74 -11.48 14.41
CA ARG A 166 2.01 -11.18 15.65
C ARG A 166 2.77 -11.69 16.86
N GLN A 167 3.20 -12.96 16.85
CA GLN A 167 3.94 -13.56 17.95
C GLN A 167 5.25 -12.80 18.24
N TYR A 168 6.00 -12.42 17.18
CA TYR A 168 7.23 -11.63 17.34
C TYR A 168 6.99 -10.32 18.09
N ILE A 169 5.90 -9.62 17.76
CA ILE A 169 5.53 -8.35 18.40
C ILE A 169 4.98 -8.58 19.81
N ASP A 170 4.14 -9.59 20.02
CA ASP A 170 3.56 -9.90 21.32
C ASP A 170 4.64 -10.30 22.33
N ASP A 171 5.62 -11.10 21.93
CA ASP A 171 6.79 -11.45 22.77
C ASP A 171 7.60 -10.22 23.15
N TRP A 172 7.82 -9.30 22.20
CA TRP A 172 8.53 -8.06 22.47
C TRP A 172 7.74 -7.15 23.41
N LEU A 173 6.44 -6.99 23.23
CA LEU A 173 5.56 -6.22 24.11
C LEU A 173 5.58 -6.75 25.54
N GLN A 174 5.52 -8.07 25.69
CA GLN A 174 5.62 -8.73 26.98
C GLN A 174 6.97 -8.46 27.66
N GLN A 175 8.09 -8.59 26.94
CA GLN A 175 9.42 -8.26 27.46
C GLN A 175 9.56 -6.81 27.92
N LYS A 176 8.81 -5.88 27.30
CA LYS A 176 8.80 -4.46 27.64
C LYS A 176 7.73 -4.08 28.68
N ASN A 177 6.89 -5.01 29.11
CA ASN A 177 5.73 -4.76 29.98
C ASN A 177 4.81 -3.66 29.44
N LEU A 178 4.54 -3.67 28.11
CA LEU A 178 3.70 -2.68 27.45
C LEU A 178 2.27 -3.22 27.31
N SER A 179 1.29 -2.39 27.70
CA SER A 179 -0.14 -2.65 27.46
C SER A 179 -0.51 -2.14 26.07
N THR A 180 -1.10 -2.98 25.24
CA THR A 180 -1.51 -2.67 23.86
C THR A 180 -2.49 -1.49 23.77
N GLU A 181 -3.40 -1.36 24.73
CA GLU A 181 -4.41 -0.28 24.75
C GLU A 181 -3.82 1.13 24.99
N ARG A 182 -2.54 1.21 25.34
CA ARG A 182 -1.88 2.46 25.76
C ARG A 182 -0.61 2.75 24.98
N ILE A 183 -0.51 2.28 23.74
CA ILE A 183 0.65 2.54 22.90
C ILE A 183 0.30 3.59 21.84
N ILE A 184 1.06 4.69 21.84
CA ILE A 184 1.12 5.63 20.70
C ILE A 184 2.41 5.33 19.93
N CYS A 185 2.24 4.86 18.71
CA CYS A 185 3.32 4.64 17.77
C CYS A 185 3.67 5.97 17.07
N ILE A 186 4.93 6.38 17.12
CA ILE A 186 5.44 7.52 16.35
C ILE A 186 6.46 7.00 15.33
N SER A 187 6.21 7.25 14.04
CA SER A 187 7.15 6.95 12.95
C SER A 187 7.61 8.25 12.29
N PRO A 188 8.76 8.80 12.71
CA PRO A 188 9.24 10.11 12.24
C PRO A 188 9.94 10.03 10.88
N GLY A 189 10.29 8.81 10.41
CA GLY A 189 11.02 8.59 9.18
C GLY A 189 10.19 8.86 7.91
N SER A 190 10.87 9.19 6.83
CA SER A 190 10.34 9.19 5.48
C SER A 190 11.50 9.09 4.48
N PRO A 191 11.40 8.25 3.43
CA PRO A 191 12.41 8.22 2.38
C PRO A 191 12.44 9.48 1.52
N VAL A 192 11.44 10.35 1.63
CA VAL A 192 11.30 11.60 0.88
C VAL A 192 11.41 12.77 1.85
N ALA A 193 12.50 13.53 1.75
CA ALA A 193 12.79 14.64 2.69
C ALA A 193 11.68 15.69 2.74
N SER A 194 11.05 16.03 1.60
CA SER A 194 9.97 17.03 1.53
C SER A 194 8.64 16.58 2.17
N LYS A 195 8.54 15.32 2.58
CA LYS A 195 7.39 14.76 3.31
C LYS A 195 7.65 14.66 4.82
N LYS A 196 8.90 14.85 5.23
CA LYS A 196 9.32 14.66 6.61
C LYS A 196 9.01 15.90 7.44
N TRP A 197 8.26 15.74 8.52
CA TRP A 197 8.12 16.78 9.54
C TRP A 197 9.42 16.90 10.33
N ASP A 198 9.72 18.08 10.88
CA ASP A 198 10.96 18.30 11.63
C ASP A 198 11.08 17.31 12.80
N LEU A 199 12.22 16.64 12.88
CA LEU A 199 12.49 15.62 13.89
C LEU A 199 12.48 16.18 15.33
N LYS A 200 12.81 17.48 15.52
CA LYS A 200 12.68 18.16 16.80
C LYS A 200 11.23 18.26 17.25
N ASN A 201 10.32 18.51 16.31
CA ASN A 201 8.89 18.59 16.63
C ASN A 201 8.32 17.23 17.02
N TYR A 202 8.79 16.13 16.41
CA TYR A 202 8.45 14.77 16.86
C TYR A 202 8.94 14.52 18.29
N ALA A 203 10.15 14.98 18.65
CA ALA A 203 10.68 14.86 20.01
C ALA A 203 9.84 15.62 21.03
N LEU A 204 9.48 16.87 20.70
CA LEU A 204 8.61 17.70 21.55
C LEU A 204 7.22 17.08 21.74
N LEU A 205 6.64 16.57 20.65
CA LEU A 205 5.34 15.88 20.69
C LEU A 205 5.40 14.62 21.56
N ALA A 206 6.44 13.80 21.40
CA ALA A 206 6.65 12.60 22.19
C ALA A 206 6.81 12.93 23.69
N ASP A 207 7.60 13.96 24.04
CA ASP A 207 7.75 14.43 25.40
C ASP A 207 6.42 14.93 26.01
N LEU A 208 5.62 15.66 25.23
CA LEU A 208 4.31 16.14 25.67
C LEU A 208 3.34 14.98 25.94
N ILE A 209 3.30 13.97 25.07
CA ILE A 209 2.47 12.78 25.27
C ILE A 209 2.89 12.08 26.56
N LEU A 210 4.17 11.80 26.75
CA LEU A 210 4.72 11.14 27.95
C LEU A 210 4.52 11.96 29.22
N GLN A 211 4.38 13.28 29.12
CA GLN A 211 4.16 14.17 30.26
C GLN A 211 2.67 14.30 30.62
N LYS A 212 1.81 14.34 29.63
CA LYS A 212 0.39 14.72 29.79
C LYS A 212 -0.57 13.53 29.84
N THR A 213 -0.09 12.35 29.49
CA THR A 213 -0.92 11.16 29.38
C THR A 213 -0.27 9.93 30.02
N ASN A 214 -1.04 8.85 30.14
CA ASN A 214 -0.56 7.55 30.60
C ASN A 214 -0.20 6.61 29.42
N PHE A 215 -0.06 7.16 28.20
CA PHE A 215 0.32 6.38 27.04
C PHE A 215 1.82 6.14 27.02
N ALA A 216 2.22 4.94 26.62
CA ALA A 216 3.59 4.67 26.22
C ALA A 216 3.83 5.20 24.82
N VAL A 217 4.94 5.86 24.60
CA VAL A 217 5.39 6.26 23.25
C VAL A 217 6.40 5.26 22.75
N VAL A 218 6.12 4.67 21.59
CA VAL A 218 7.04 3.76 20.89
C VAL A 218 7.47 4.40 19.58
N LEU A 219 8.78 4.53 19.37
CA LEU A 219 9.35 5.03 18.12
C LEU A 219 9.55 3.86 17.15
N LEU A 220 8.80 3.86 16.03
CA LEU A 220 8.91 2.88 14.96
C LEU A 220 9.80 3.41 13.82
N TRP A 221 10.58 2.52 13.21
CA TRP A 221 11.51 2.86 12.16
C TRP A 221 11.64 1.76 11.11
N GLY A 222 11.81 2.16 9.86
CA GLY A 222 12.14 1.28 8.76
C GLY A 222 13.66 1.11 8.55
N PRO A 223 14.10 0.20 7.66
CA PRO A 223 15.51 -0.16 7.50
C PRO A 223 16.49 0.98 7.19
N ARG A 224 16.01 2.15 6.78
CA ARG A 224 16.84 3.34 6.46
C ARG A 224 16.50 4.55 7.32
N GLU A 225 15.66 4.38 8.33
CA GLU A 225 15.08 5.49 9.11
C GLU A 225 15.62 5.52 10.55
N TYR A 226 16.53 4.61 10.90
CA TYR A 226 17.09 4.52 12.23
C TYR A 226 17.80 5.82 12.69
N GLU A 227 18.50 6.51 11.77
CA GLU A 227 19.15 7.79 12.08
C GLU A 227 18.14 8.92 12.35
N ASP A 228 16.97 8.89 11.75
CA ASP A 228 15.89 9.83 12.06
C ASP A 228 15.42 9.63 13.51
N VAL A 229 15.20 8.38 13.91
CA VAL A 229 14.80 8.04 15.29
C VAL A 229 15.91 8.41 16.29
N ARG A 230 17.18 8.12 15.98
CA ARG A 230 18.29 8.55 16.82
C ARG A 230 18.33 10.08 16.99
N THR A 231 18.00 10.81 15.95
CA THR A 231 17.93 12.27 16.02
C THR A 231 16.77 12.73 16.91
N VAL A 232 15.59 12.11 16.79
CA VAL A 232 14.47 12.38 17.72
C VAL A 232 14.90 12.12 19.16
N LEU A 233 15.52 10.98 19.46
CA LEU A 233 16.00 10.62 20.81
C LEU A 233 16.96 11.65 21.39
N ARG A 234 17.83 12.26 20.57
CA ARG A 234 18.77 13.31 21.04
C ARG A 234 18.06 14.59 21.50
N TYR A 235 16.89 14.89 20.95
CA TYR A 235 16.12 16.08 21.32
C TYR A 235 15.10 15.82 22.43
N MET A 236 14.78 14.56 22.72
CA MET A 236 13.83 14.20 23.77
C MET A 236 14.43 14.40 25.18
N LYS A 237 13.57 14.83 26.10
CA LYS A 237 13.85 14.92 27.54
C LYS A 237 13.38 13.70 28.31
N LYS A 238 12.38 13.00 27.81
CA LYS A 238 11.80 11.78 28.33
C LYS A 238 12.32 10.57 27.53
N GLN A 239 12.24 9.39 28.10
CA GLN A 239 12.66 8.17 27.42
C GLN A 239 11.47 7.44 26.80
N PRO A 240 11.31 7.42 25.46
CA PRO A 240 10.34 6.57 24.79
C PRO A 240 10.87 5.14 24.71
N VAL A 241 10.01 4.22 24.33
CA VAL A 241 10.45 2.87 23.95
C VAL A 241 10.83 2.85 22.47
N LEU A 242 11.93 2.18 22.14
CA LEU A 242 12.33 1.98 20.74
C LEU A 242 11.77 0.64 20.26
N ALA A 243 11.05 0.65 19.14
CA ALA A 243 10.57 -0.58 18.50
C ALA A 243 11.74 -1.47 18.08
N PRO A 244 11.57 -2.80 18.09
CA PRO A 244 12.57 -3.71 17.54
C PRO A 244 12.69 -3.51 16.03
N PRO A 245 13.74 -4.03 15.38
CA PRO A 245 13.79 -4.08 13.93
C PRO A 245 12.56 -4.82 13.39
N THR A 246 11.86 -4.21 12.44
CA THR A 246 10.65 -4.80 11.85
C THR A 246 10.73 -4.82 10.33
N ASN A 247 10.24 -5.90 9.74
CA ASN A 247 9.81 -5.90 8.35
C ASN A 247 8.41 -5.26 8.22
N PHE A 248 7.85 -5.18 7.02
CA PHE A 248 6.57 -4.53 6.79
C PHE A 248 5.40 -5.28 7.45
N ASN A 249 5.46 -6.62 7.51
CA ASN A 249 4.43 -7.44 8.14
C ASN A 249 4.47 -7.33 9.68
N GLN A 250 5.66 -7.32 10.25
CA GLN A 250 5.86 -7.07 11.69
C GLN A 250 5.45 -5.64 12.09
N ALA A 251 5.68 -4.65 11.21
CA ALA A 251 5.18 -3.30 11.44
C ALA A 251 3.65 -3.27 11.45
N ALA A 252 2.98 -4.03 10.56
CA ALA A 252 1.52 -4.18 10.58
C ALA A 252 1.03 -4.84 11.87
N ALA A 253 1.67 -5.93 12.30
CA ALA A 253 1.37 -6.59 13.57
C ALA A 253 1.52 -5.64 14.76
N PHE A 254 2.53 -4.77 14.74
CA PHE A 254 2.70 -3.77 15.78
C PHE A 254 1.61 -2.70 15.74
N LEU A 255 1.19 -2.24 14.54
CA LEU A 255 0.10 -1.28 14.41
C LEU A 255 -1.23 -1.84 14.95
N GLU A 256 -1.53 -3.12 14.75
CA GLU A 256 -2.71 -3.78 15.34
C GLU A 256 -2.76 -3.67 16.90
N ARG A 257 -1.62 -3.43 17.54
CA ARG A 257 -1.46 -3.29 19.01
C ARG A 257 -1.40 -1.84 19.48
N CYS A 258 -1.50 -0.88 18.57
CA CYS A 258 -1.39 0.53 18.89
C CYS A 258 -2.75 1.23 19.00
N ALA A 259 -2.91 2.09 19.98
CA ALA A 259 -4.08 2.96 20.08
C ALA A 259 -4.09 4.07 19.02
N LEU A 260 -2.89 4.51 18.60
CA LEU A 260 -2.73 5.58 17.61
C LEU A 260 -1.36 5.46 16.91
N LEU A 261 -1.36 5.65 15.59
CA LEU A 261 -0.16 5.92 14.80
C LEU A 261 -0.02 7.42 14.53
N ILE A 262 1.15 8.00 14.75
CA ILE A 262 1.53 9.34 14.30
C ILE A 262 2.70 9.18 13.31
N CYS A 263 2.52 9.59 12.05
CA CYS A 263 3.52 9.39 11.00
C CYS A 263 3.50 10.51 9.96
N ASN A 264 4.50 10.51 9.07
CA ASN A 264 4.45 11.31 7.84
C ASN A 264 3.53 10.67 6.79
N ASP A 265 3.16 11.44 5.74
CA ASP A 265 2.51 10.89 4.55
C ASP A 265 3.39 9.82 3.89
N GLY A 266 2.98 8.56 3.97
CA GLY A 266 3.75 7.41 3.49
C GLY A 266 3.03 6.08 3.57
N GLY A 267 3.79 4.99 3.41
CA GLY A 267 3.26 3.63 3.40
C GLY A 267 2.54 3.23 4.70
N LEU A 268 3.04 3.68 5.85
CA LEU A 268 2.44 3.37 7.16
C LEU A 268 1.06 4.02 7.34
N ASN A 269 0.84 5.22 6.78
CA ASN A 269 -0.49 5.84 6.77
C ASN A 269 -1.54 4.98 6.05
N HIS A 270 -1.15 4.27 4.98
CA HIS A 270 -2.04 3.35 4.29
C HIS A 270 -2.12 1.99 4.97
N LEU A 271 -1.02 1.56 5.60
CA LEU A 271 -0.99 0.33 6.38
C LEU A 271 -1.90 0.42 7.59
N SER A 272 -1.97 1.58 8.28
CA SER A 272 -2.87 1.81 9.39
C SER A 272 -4.35 1.66 9.01
N VAL A 273 -4.72 2.01 7.76
CA VAL A 273 -6.07 1.73 7.23
C VAL A 273 -6.33 0.24 7.13
N ALA A 274 -5.34 -0.53 6.64
CA ALA A 274 -5.49 -1.97 6.47
C ALA A 274 -5.51 -2.74 7.80
N THR A 275 -4.82 -2.22 8.83
CA THR A 275 -4.80 -2.77 10.20
C THR A 275 -5.88 -2.19 11.11
N GLU A 276 -6.73 -1.30 10.58
CA GLU A 276 -7.78 -0.59 11.33
C GLU A 276 -7.23 0.23 12.53
N THR A 277 -5.96 0.60 12.49
CA THR A 277 -5.29 1.38 13.53
C THR A 277 -5.57 2.87 13.33
N PRO A 278 -6.14 3.59 14.28
CA PRO A 278 -6.30 5.05 14.19
C PRO A 278 -4.98 5.74 13.86
N ALA A 279 -5.02 6.78 13.00
CA ALA A 279 -3.80 7.44 12.59
C ALA A 279 -3.95 8.96 12.44
N LEU A 280 -2.88 9.68 12.82
CA LEU A 280 -2.66 11.08 12.53
C LEU A 280 -1.46 11.22 11.59
N ALA A 281 -1.70 11.54 10.32
CA ALA A 281 -0.66 11.72 9.33
C ALA A 281 -0.28 13.20 9.18
N ILE A 282 1.02 13.49 9.20
CA ILE A 282 1.56 14.83 9.01
C ILE A 282 1.99 14.97 7.56
N PHE A 283 1.33 15.88 6.84
CA PHE A 283 1.55 16.15 5.43
C PHE A 283 2.44 17.37 5.24
N GLY A 284 3.47 17.24 4.44
CA GLY A 284 4.26 18.35 3.93
C GLY A 284 3.68 18.88 2.60
N LYS A 285 4.52 18.90 1.55
CA LYS A 285 4.15 19.42 0.22
C LYS A 285 3.23 18.54 -0.62
N THR A 286 2.82 17.37 -0.11
CA THR A 286 1.92 16.45 -0.82
C THR A 286 0.44 16.82 -0.64
N THR A 287 -0.37 16.53 -1.67
CA THR A 287 -1.81 16.80 -1.59
C THR A 287 -2.53 15.79 -0.70
N THR A 288 -3.18 16.28 0.36
CA THR A 288 -4.00 15.48 1.27
C THR A 288 -5.18 14.83 0.57
N ARG A 289 -5.78 15.52 -0.42
CA ARG A 289 -6.95 15.05 -1.16
C ARG A 289 -6.78 13.66 -1.77
N ASN A 290 -5.56 13.28 -2.19
CA ASN A 290 -5.30 11.98 -2.80
C ASN A 290 -4.73 10.95 -1.83
N TRP A 291 -4.07 11.38 -0.76
CA TRP A 291 -3.26 10.49 0.06
C TRP A 291 -3.72 10.38 1.50
N SER A 292 -4.64 11.26 1.94
CA SER A 292 -5.26 11.14 3.26
C SER A 292 -6.50 10.26 3.21
N PRO A 293 -6.64 9.29 4.11
CA PRO A 293 -7.86 8.49 4.26
C PRO A 293 -8.95 9.22 5.05
N GLN A 294 -8.68 10.42 5.57
CA GLN A 294 -9.64 11.23 6.33
C GLN A 294 -10.94 11.44 5.54
N GLY A 295 -12.07 11.20 6.20
CA GLY A 295 -13.40 11.29 5.60
C GLY A 295 -13.89 9.99 4.93
N GLU A 296 -13.00 9.06 4.59
CA GLU A 296 -13.37 7.73 4.09
C GLU A 296 -13.22 6.64 5.17
N PHE A 297 -12.25 6.80 6.07
CA PHE A 297 -12.00 5.85 7.16
C PHE A 297 -12.08 6.53 8.52
N PRO A 298 -12.96 6.08 9.43
CA PRO A 298 -13.02 6.59 10.80
C PRO A 298 -11.69 6.45 11.53
N GLY A 299 -11.38 7.42 12.38
CA GLY A 299 -10.13 7.40 13.18
C GLY A 299 -8.88 7.84 12.42
N HIS A 300 -8.99 8.17 11.13
CA HIS A 300 -7.85 8.66 10.34
C HIS A 300 -7.96 10.16 10.08
N TYR A 301 -6.94 10.88 10.52
CA TYR A 301 -6.85 12.34 10.42
C TYR A 301 -5.54 12.77 9.80
N HIS A 302 -5.50 13.99 9.31
CA HIS A 302 -4.26 14.60 8.85
C HIS A 302 -4.10 16.03 9.34
N ILE A 303 -2.84 16.46 9.46
CA ILE A 303 -2.43 17.85 9.64
C ILE A 303 -1.52 18.21 8.47
N VAL A 304 -1.71 19.40 7.92
CA VAL A 304 -0.81 19.94 6.89
C VAL A 304 0.21 20.83 7.58
N ASN A 305 1.49 20.50 7.42
CA ASN A 305 2.57 21.40 7.82
C ASN A 305 2.72 22.47 6.75
N PRO A 306 2.53 23.75 7.08
CA PRO A 306 2.56 24.85 6.10
C PRO A 306 3.96 25.21 5.60
N GLU A 307 5.04 24.68 6.21
CA GLU A 307 6.43 24.98 5.88
C GLU A 307 7.04 24.09 4.79
#